data_a79622d0842f5293530573942a3a3977
#
_entry.id   a79622d0842f5293530573942a3a3977
#
_cell.length_a   1.000
_cell.length_b   1.000
_cell.length_c   1.000
_cell.angle_alpha   90.00
_cell.angle_beta   90.00
_cell.angle_gamma   90.00
#
_symmetry.space_group_name_H-M   'P 1'
#
loop_
_entity.id
_entity.type
_entity.pdbx_description
1 polymer ?
#
loop_
_entity_poly.entity_id
_entity_poly.type
_entity_poly.pdbx_seq_one_letter_code
_entity_poly.pdbx_strand_id
1 'polypeptide(L)'
;MHILDIFRDHLTTFSFEFFPPKTDAASEDLFGVIAQLEALQPSFVSVTYGAGGSTRERTHDLIVRIQRETSLTAVSHLTCVCHTEPELAAILDRYAASGIENILALRGDPPRDRANYQRSDDAFTSAEALVRFIRQRPEAFGPRCFGIGVAGFPEGHPDSPNRLKEIDHLKRKVDAGADYIVTQLFFDNRDFYDFQERCEVAGIRVPVLAGIMPVNSRGGMARMADLALGARFPASLQRAVGRCSDDKAIAKVGIHWATEQCRDLLDHKVRGIHFYTLNKSDATRQIYENLGVKDSVALRV
;
A
#
# COMPACT_ATOMS: atom_id res chain seq x y z
N MET A 1 -11.43 -11.58 -6.44
CA MET A 1 -12.40 -11.29 -5.32
C MET A 1 -12.41 -9.79 -5.07
N HIS A 2 -13.61 -9.22 -4.93
CA HIS A 2 -13.75 -7.77 -4.66
C HIS A 2 -13.35 -7.43 -3.22
N ILE A 3 -12.71 -6.27 -3.02
CA ILE A 3 -12.17 -5.89 -1.71
C ILE A 3 -13.24 -5.81 -0.60
N LEU A 4 -14.45 -5.39 -0.95
CA LEU A 4 -15.56 -5.34 0.03
C LEU A 4 -15.97 -6.72 0.54
N ASP A 5 -15.83 -7.77 -0.27
CA ASP A 5 -16.07 -9.15 0.18
C ASP A 5 -14.99 -9.58 1.16
N ILE A 6 -13.72 -9.22 0.89
CA ILE A 6 -12.60 -9.48 1.79
C ILE A 6 -12.84 -8.83 3.16
N PHE A 7 -13.25 -7.54 3.21
CA PHE A 7 -13.50 -6.84 4.47
C PHE A 7 -14.78 -7.30 5.19
N ARG A 8 -15.73 -7.88 4.48
CA ARG A 8 -16.91 -8.53 5.08
C ARG A 8 -16.53 -9.86 5.74
N ASP A 9 -15.69 -10.63 5.07
CA ASP A 9 -15.38 -12.01 5.47
C ASP A 9 -14.26 -12.07 6.53
N HIS A 10 -13.46 -10.98 6.69
CA HIS A 10 -12.35 -10.90 7.64
C HIS A 10 -12.41 -9.64 8.49
N LEU A 11 -12.34 -9.81 9.82
CA LEU A 11 -12.25 -8.69 10.77
C LEU A 11 -10.91 -7.98 10.65
N THR A 12 -9.82 -8.74 10.54
CA THR A 12 -8.47 -8.21 10.28
C THR A 12 -7.93 -8.80 8.98
N THR A 13 -7.42 -7.95 8.09
CA THR A 13 -6.85 -8.36 6.80
C THR A 13 -5.33 -8.24 6.82
N PHE A 14 -4.66 -9.05 6.00
CA PHE A 14 -3.20 -9.00 5.81
C PHE A 14 -2.91 -8.89 4.32
N SER A 15 -2.03 -7.97 3.96
CA SER A 15 -1.70 -7.74 2.56
C SER A 15 -0.22 -7.43 2.35
N PHE A 16 0.28 -7.75 1.17
CA PHE A 16 1.68 -7.56 0.79
C PHE A 16 1.78 -6.70 -0.46
N GLU A 17 2.72 -5.76 -0.46
CA GLU A 17 2.99 -4.92 -1.61
C GLU A 17 4.19 -5.42 -2.39
N PHE A 18 4.05 -5.46 -3.72
CA PHE A 18 5.09 -5.74 -4.68
C PHE A 18 5.26 -4.57 -5.66
N PHE A 19 6.44 -4.47 -6.25
CA PHE A 19 6.67 -3.57 -7.37
C PHE A 19 7.12 -4.34 -8.61
N PRO A 20 6.75 -3.88 -9.82
CA PRO A 20 7.07 -4.59 -11.04
C PRO A 20 8.58 -4.63 -11.27
N PRO A 21 9.13 -5.82 -11.58
CA PRO A 21 10.55 -6.01 -11.84
C PRO A 21 10.97 -5.33 -13.14
N LYS A 22 12.26 -5.00 -13.26
CA LYS A 22 12.80 -4.32 -14.44
C LYS A 22 13.24 -5.27 -15.55
N THR A 23 13.49 -6.54 -15.24
CA THR A 23 13.99 -7.58 -16.15
C THR A 23 13.19 -8.86 -15.98
N ASP A 24 13.22 -9.73 -16.99
CA ASP A 24 12.55 -11.03 -16.95
C ASP A 24 13.14 -11.95 -15.87
N ALA A 25 14.47 -11.96 -15.69
CA ALA A 25 15.12 -12.69 -14.60
C ALA A 25 14.61 -12.23 -13.23
N ALA A 26 14.53 -10.91 -12.99
CA ALA A 26 13.97 -10.38 -11.75
C ALA A 26 12.46 -10.66 -11.62
N SER A 27 11.75 -10.94 -12.72
CA SER A 27 10.35 -11.38 -12.68
C SER A 27 10.23 -12.81 -12.14
N GLU A 28 11.09 -13.72 -12.58
CA GLU A 28 11.10 -15.10 -12.06
C GLU A 28 11.51 -15.13 -10.58
N ASP A 29 12.52 -14.34 -10.18
CA ASP A 29 12.92 -14.20 -8.78
C ASP A 29 11.73 -13.70 -7.92
N LEU A 30 10.97 -12.72 -8.44
CA LEU A 30 9.80 -12.20 -7.74
C LEU A 30 8.71 -13.27 -7.57
N PHE A 31 8.47 -14.13 -8.57
CA PHE A 31 7.51 -15.23 -8.43
C PHE A 31 7.93 -16.26 -7.38
N GLY A 32 9.22 -16.49 -7.20
CA GLY A 32 9.75 -17.26 -6.08
C GLY A 32 9.43 -16.62 -4.72
N VAL A 33 9.51 -15.29 -4.62
CA VAL A 33 9.11 -14.54 -3.41
C VAL A 33 7.59 -14.57 -3.21
N ILE A 34 6.80 -14.38 -4.27
CA ILE A 34 5.33 -14.45 -4.22
C ILE A 34 4.88 -15.81 -3.70
N ALA A 35 5.42 -16.91 -4.20
CA ALA A 35 5.08 -18.25 -3.73
C ALA A 35 5.37 -18.45 -2.23
N GLN A 36 6.48 -17.90 -1.72
CA GLN A 36 6.79 -17.94 -0.29
C GLN A 36 5.81 -17.11 0.56
N LEU A 37 5.35 -15.97 0.05
CA LEU A 37 4.41 -15.10 0.73
C LEU A 37 2.95 -15.56 0.57
N GLU A 38 2.61 -16.24 -0.53
CA GLU A 38 1.31 -16.91 -0.72
C GLU A 38 1.06 -17.96 0.36
N ALA A 39 2.11 -18.69 0.78
CA ALA A 39 2.03 -19.64 1.89
C ALA A 39 1.59 -19.01 3.21
N LEU A 40 1.76 -17.69 3.40
CA LEU A 40 1.24 -16.94 4.54
C LEU A 40 -0.24 -16.58 4.40
N GLN A 41 -0.90 -16.98 3.33
CA GLN A 41 -2.32 -16.79 3.04
C GLN A 41 -2.78 -15.33 3.24
N PRO A 42 -2.21 -14.33 2.55
CA PRO A 42 -2.68 -12.95 2.66
C PRO A 42 -4.12 -12.82 2.16
N SER A 43 -4.82 -11.79 2.64
CA SER A 43 -6.16 -11.46 2.17
C SER A 43 -6.15 -10.92 0.74
N PHE A 44 -5.10 -10.19 0.39
CA PHE A 44 -4.82 -9.69 -0.96
C PHE A 44 -3.36 -9.25 -1.09
N VAL A 45 -2.94 -8.97 -2.30
CA VAL A 45 -1.65 -8.35 -2.60
C VAL A 45 -1.85 -7.09 -3.44
N SER A 46 -0.92 -6.15 -3.39
CA SER A 46 -0.94 -4.96 -4.24
C SER A 46 0.31 -4.86 -5.10
N VAL A 47 0.17 -4.26 -6.27
CA VAL A 47 1.30 -4.02 -7.19
C VAL A 47 1.41 -2.54 -7.48
N THR A 48 2.59 -1.97 -7.19
CA THR A 48 2.84 -0.55 -7.37
C THR A 48 2.86 -0.12 -8.82
N TYR A 49 2.61 1.17 -9.03
CA TYR A 49 2.68 1.84 -10.33
C TYR A 49 3.87 2.79 -10.33
N GLY A 50 4.77 2.66 -11.29
CA GLY A 50 5.99 3.47 -11.32
C GLY A 50 5.72 4.95 -11.50
N ALA A 51 6.57 5.78 -10.92
CA ALA A 51 6.48 7.23 -11.05
C ALA A 51 6.38 7.65 -12.53
N GLY A 52 5.45 8.57 -12.82
CA GLY A 52 5.20 9.03 -14.18
C GLY A 52 4.67 7.98 -15.16
N GLY A 53 4.09 6.87 -14.67
CA GLY A 53 3.54 5.81 -15.53
C GLY A 53 4.60 4.93 -16.21
N SER A 54 5.86 5.03 -15.80
CA SER A 54 7.00 4.34 -16.43
C SER A 54 6.93 2.80 -16.42
N THR A 55 6.06 2.22 -15.58
CA THR A 55 5.89 0.77 -15.45
C THR A 55 4.48 0.29 -15.85
N ARG A 56 3.68 1.10 -16.56
CA ARG A 56 2.28 0.79 -16.91
C ARG A 56 2.08 -0.65 -17.38
N GLU A 57 2.78 -1.03 -18.44
CA GLU A 57 2.65 -2.36 -19.04
C GLU A 57 3.12 -3.46 -18.07
N ARG A 58 4.28 -3.27 -17.45
CA ARG A 58 4.83 -4.23 -16.49
C ARG A 58 3.94 -4.42 -15.26
N THR A 59 3.31 -3.36 -14.77
CA THR A 59 2.34 -3.45 -13.66
C THR A 59 1.14 -4.30 -14.07
N HIS A 60 0.57 -4.04 -15.25
CA HIS A 60 -0.54 -4.83 -15.78
C HIS A 60 -0.15 -6.31 -15.95
N ASP A 61 0.98 -6.56 -16.63
CA ASP A 61 1.42 -7.93 -16.91
C ASP A 61 1.70 -8.71 -15.62
N LEU A 62 2.32 -8.07 -14.63
CA LEU A 62 2.55 -8.69 -13.32
C LEU A 62 1.25 -9.04 -12.61
N ILE A 63 0.26 -8.14 -12.60
CA ILE A 63 -1.03 -8.41 -11.96
C ILE A 63 -1.78 -9.54 -12.65
N VAL A 64 -1.83 -9.53 -13.98
CA VAL A 64 -2.47 -10.61 -14.76
C VAL A 64 -1.77 -11.94 -14.51
N ARG A 65 -0.44 -11.94 -14.42
CA ARG A 65 0.34 -13.14 -14.12
C ARG A 65 0.06 -13.64 -12.70
N ILE A 66 0.03 -12.75 -11.69
CA ILE A 66 -0.36 -13.13 -10.32
C ILE A 66 -1.74 -13.79 -10.30
N GLN A 67 -2.74 -13.19 -10.95
CA GLN A 67 -4.10 -13.75 -11.00
C GLN A 67 -4.19 -15.12 -11.69
N ARG A 68 -3.32 -15.38 -12.67
CA ARG A 68 -3.34 -16.65 -13.42
C ARG A 68 -2.55 -17.76 -12.73
N GLU A 69 -1.46 -17.44 -12.07
CA GLU A 69 -0.50 -18.41 -11.56
C GLU A 69 -0.63 -18.64 -10.05
N THR A 70 -1.44 -17.82 -9.34
CA THR A 70 -1.61 -17.91 -7.88
C THR A 70 -3.09 -17.82 -7.49
N SER A 71 -3.38 -18.12 -6.22
CA SER A 71 -4.72 -17.94 -5.63
C SER A 71 -4.97 -16.51 -5.10
N LEU A 72 -4.00 -15.61 -5.27
CA LEU A 72 -4.00 -14.29 -4.64
C LEU A 72 -4.96 -13.31 -5.32
N THR A 73 -5.70 -12.57 -4.53
CA THR A 73 -6.44 -11.41 -5.02
C THR A 73 -5.48 -10.23 -5.20
N ALA A 74 -5.42 -9.67 -6.41
CA ALA A 74 -4.53 -8.58 -6.72
C ALA A 74 -5.25 -7.21 -6.73
N VAL A 75 -4.57 -6.19 -6.23
CA VAL A 75 -4.94 -4.78 -6.28
C VAL A 75 -3.92 -4.04 -7.15
N SER A 76 -4.37 -3.34 -8.18
CA SER A 76 -3.49 -2.51 -9.00
C SER A 76 -3.39 -1.11 -8.44
N HIS A 77 -2.18 -0.57 -8.25
CA HIS A 77 -2.03 0.87 -8.09
C HIS A 77 -2.34 1.57 -9.42
N LEU A 78 -2.98 2.72 -9.34
CA LEU A 78 -3.21 3.61 -10.48
C LEU A 78 -2.98 5.06 -10.04
N THR A 79 -2.21 5.81 -10.83
CA THR A 79 -1.87 7.20 -10.51
C THR A 79 -2.44 8.18 -11.53
N CYS A 80 -2.64 9.43 -11.12
CA CYS A 80 -3.05 10.52 -12.02
C CYS A 80 -1.90 10.98 -12.93
N VAL A 81 -0.67 10.89 -12.42
CA VAL A 81 0.53 11.51 -13.03
C VAL A 81 0.81 10.99 -14.44
N CYS A 82 1.04 11.92 -15.33
CA CYS A 82 1.39 11.67 -16.75
C CYS A 82 0.32 10.90 -17.52
N HIS A 83 -0.96 11.08 -17.18
CA HIS A 83 -2.07 10.48 -17.88
C HIS A 83 -3.08 11.52 -18.32
N THR A 84 -3.60 11.33 -19.52
CA THR A 84 -4.82 11.97 -20.00
C THR A 84 -6.05 11.17 -19.57
N GLU A 85 -7.22 11.80 -19.58
CA GLU A 85 -8.48 11.12 -19.24
C GLU A 85 -8.79 9.91 -20.16
N PRO A 86 -8.62 10.00 -21.51
CA PRO A 86 -8.77 8.83 -22.38
C PRO A 86 -7.80 7.67 -22.06
N GLU A 87 -6.56 7.98 -21.66
CA GLU A 87 -5.60 6.94 -21.27
C GLU A 87 -6.02 6.24 -19.97
N LEU A 88 -6.48 6.99 -18.97
CA LEU A 88 -7.01 6.41 -17.74
C LEU A 88 -8.25 5.56 -18.03
N ALA A 89 -9.15 6.01 -18.90
CA ALA A 89 -10.29 5.23 -19.35
C ALA A 89 -9.86 3.90 -19.97
N ALA A 90 -8.94 3.93 -20.91
CA ALA A 90 -8.43 2.73 -21.58
C ALA A 90 -7.72 1.76 -20.61
N ILE A 91 -7.00 2.28 -19.60
CA ILE A 91 -6.38 1.45 -18.55
C ILE A 91 -7.46 0.74 -17.73
N LEU A 92 -8.51 1.45 -17.30
CA LEU A 92 -9.61 0.88 -16.52
C LEU A 92 -10.36 -0.19 -17.33
N ASP A 93 -10.65 0.06 -18.59
CA ASP A 93 -11.30 -0.89 -19.51
C ASP A 93 -10.44 -2.17 -19.65
N ARG A 94 -9.12 -2.00 -19.81
CA ARG A 94 -8.17 -3.13 -19.86
C ARG A 94 -8.11 -3.91 -18.55
N TYR A 95 -8.17 -3.22 -17.41
CA TYR A 95 -8.22 -3.86 -16.10
C TYR A 95 -9.50 -4.70 -15.94
N ALA A 96 -10.64 -4.12 -16.28
CA ALA A 96 -11.92 -4.81 -16.25
C ALA A 96 -11.91 -6.06 -17.16
N ALA A 97 -11.43 -5.92 -18.40
CA ALA A 97 -11.32 -7.02 -19.35
C ALA A 97 -10.37 -8.15 -18.86
N SER A 98 -9.39 -7.82 -18.03
CA SER A 98 -8.46 -8.78 -17.42
C SER A 98 -8.95 -9.35 -16.09
N GLY A 99 -10.15 -8.99 -15.61
CA GLY A 99 -10.72 -9.44 -14.35
C GLY A 99 -10.07 -8.82 -13.11
N ILE A 100 -9.38 -7.68 -13.24
CA ILE A 100 -8.83 -6.91 -12.13
C ILE A 100 -9.99 -6.16 -11.48
N GLU A 101 -10.32 -6.49 -10.23
CA GLU A 101 -11.49 -5.97 -9.52
C GLU A 101 -11.15 -4.82 -8.55
N ASN A 102 -9.86 -4.61 -8.24
CA ASN A 102 -9.46 -3.70 -7.17
C ASN A 102 -8.32 -2.76 -7.58
N ILE A 103 -8.44 -1.50 -7.19
CA ILE A 103 -7.50 -0.43 -7.53
C ILE A 103 -7.11 0.33 -6.25
N LEU A 104 -5.83 0.65 -6.10
CA LEU A 104 -5.36 1.66 -5.16
C LEU A 104 -5.16 2.97 -5.94
N ALA A 105 -6.08 3.91 -5.77
CA ALA A 105 -6.09 5.18 -6.49
C ALA A 105 -5.20 6.22 -5.80
N LEU A 106 -4.16 6.66 -6.49
CA LEU A 106 -3.14 7.54 -5.97
C LEU A 106 -3.01 8.81 -6.82
N ARG A 107 -2.55 9.89 -6.19
CA ARG A 107 -2.15 11.09 -6.91
C ARG A 107 -0.94 10.79 -7.81
N GLY A 108 0.03 10.08 -7.28
CA GLY A 108 1.33 9.81 -7.87
C GLY A 108 2.34 10.93 -7.61
N ASP A 109 3.62 10.56 -7.66
CA ASP A 109 4.75 11.48 -7.52
C ASP A 109 5.20 12.02 -8.87
N PRO A 110 5.71 13.24 -8.94
CA PRO A 110 6.29 13.79 -10.16
C PRO A 110 7.36 12.84 -10.74
N PRO A 111 7.40 12.67 -12.08
CA PRO A 111 8.44 11.85 -12.71
C PRO A 111 9.81 12.51 -12.53
N ARG A 112 10.81 11.72 -12.11
CA ARG A 112 12.17 12.22 -11.84
C ARG A 112 12.96 12.55 -13.13
N ASP A 113 12.53 12.00 -14.25
CA ASP A 113 13.17 12.07 -15.56
C ASP A 113 12.56 13.14 -16.49
N ARG A 114 11.54 13.88 -16.04
CA ARG A 114 10.88 14.95 -16.79
C ARG A 114 11.08 16.31 -16.11
N ALA A 115 12.16 17.01 -16.45
CA ALA A 115 12.52 18.31 -15.85
C ALA A 115 11.42 19.40 -15.98
N ASN A 116 10.61 19.33 -17.06
CA ASN A 116 9.55 20.32 -17.33
C ASN A 116 8.15 19.81 -17.00
N TYR A 117 8.03 18.75 -16.19
CA TYR A 117 6.72 18.24 -15.79
C TYR A 117 5.97 19.27 -14.95
N GLN A 118 4.71 19.52 -15.32
CA GLN A 118 3.77 20.31 -14.54
C GLN A 118 2.53 19.46 -14.23
N ARG A 119 2.15 19.43 -12.96
CA ARG A 119 0.97 18.67 -12.51
C ARG A 119 -0.35 19.16 -13.14
N SER A 120 -0.39 20.41 -13.60
CA SER A 120 -1.53 20.95 -14.37
C SER A 120 -1.77 20.24 -15.69
N ASP A 121 -0.78 19.52 -16.21
CA ASP A 121 -0.88 18.82 -17.50
C ASP A 121 -1.52 17.43 -17.34
N ASP A 122 -1.66 16.93 -16.11
CA ASP A 122 -2.34 15.69 -15.81
C ASP A 122 -3.87 15.86 -15.92
N ALA A 123 -4.58 14.80 -16.32
CA ALA A 123 -6.05 14.80 -16.36
C ALA A 123 -6.65 15.12 -14.98
N PHE A 124 -6.03 14.60 -13.94
CA PHE A 124 -6.44 14.81 -12.55
C PHE A 124 -5.26 15.16 -11.67
N THR A 125 -5.42 16.18 -10.84
CA THR A 125 -4.38 16.69 -9.93
C THR A 125 -4.44 16.07 -8.53
N SER A 126 -5.48 15.26 -8.25
CA SER A 126 -5.70 14.62 -6.95
C SER A 126 -6.27 13.22 -7.07
N ALA A 127 -5.98 12.38 -6.07
CA ALA A 127 -6.57 11.04 -5.98
C ALA A 127 -8.11 11.09 -5.80
N GLU A 128 -8.65 12.14 -5.17
CA GLU A 128 -10.10 12.36 -5.08
C GLU A 128 -10.75 12.41 -6.48
N ALA A 129 -10.17 13.19 -7.40
CA ALA A 129 -10.69 13.31 -8.76
C ALA A 129 -10.61 11.98 -9.51
N LEU A 130 -9.53 11.22 -9.33
CA LEU A 130 -9.40 9.88 -9.91
C LEU A 130 -10.45 8.91 -9.34
N VAL A 131 -10.68 8.90 -8.03
CA VAL A 131 -11.74 8.07 -7.40
C VAL A 131 -13.11 8.41 -7.99
N ARG A 132 -13.44 9.69 -8.10
CA ARG A 132 -14.69 10.17 -8.70
C ARG A 132 -14.84 9.72 -10.15
N PHE A 133 -13.77 9.84 -10.95
CA PHE A 133 -13.75 9.39 -12.33
C PHE A 133 -14.01 7.87 -12.45
N ILE A 134 -13.35 7.05 -11.61
CA ILE A 134 -13.56 5.59 -11.60
C ILE A 134 -15.03 5.28 -11.26
N ARG A 135 -15.61 5.93 -10.25
CA ARG A 135 -17.01 5.71 -9.83
C ARG A 135 -18.05 6.14 -10.87
N GLN A 136 -17.72 7.07 -11.74
CA GLN A 136 -18.59 7.51 -12.83
C GLN A 136 -18.59 6.58 -14.04
N ARG A 137 -17.87 5.46 -13.98
CA ARG A 137 -17.75 4.45 -15.06
C ARG A 137 -18.23 3.05 -14.63
N PRO A 138 -19.50 2.90 -14.17
CA PRO A 138 -20.02 1.62 -13.68
C PRO A 138 -20.10 0.56 -14.78
N GLU A 139 -20.23 0.96 -16.05
CA GLU A 139 -20.27 0.07 -17.21
C GLU A 139 -18.99 -0.72 -17.43
N ALA A 140 -17.85 -0.22 -16.96
CA ALA A 140 -16.57 -0.90 -17.13
C ALA A 140 -16.49 -2.20 -16.30
N PHE A 141 -17.17 -2.29 -15.15
CA PHE A 141 -17.04 -3.44 -14.24
C PHE A 141 -18.39 -3.93 -13.65
N GLY A 142 -19.51 -3.58 -14.25
CA GLY A 142 -20.84 -3.93 -13.75
C GLY A 142 -21.26 -3.12 -12.51
N PRO A 143 -22.35 -3.48 -11.84
CA PRO A 143 -23.02 -2.63 -10.84
C PRO A 143 -22.19 -2.37 -9.57
N ARG A 144 -21.16 -3.17 -9.28
CA ARG A 144 -20.31 -3.00 -8.08
C ARG A 144 -19.12 -2.06 -8.33
N CYS A 145 -18.79 -1.77 -9.59
CA CYS A 145 -17.59 -1.02 -9.97
C CYS A 145 -16.30 -1.66 -9.41
N PHE A 146 -15.15 -0.98 -9.52
CA PHE A 146 -13.91 -1.42 -8.86
C PHE A 146 -13.98 -1.22 -7.35
N GLY A 147 -13.34 -2.11 -6.58
CA GLY A 147 -12.97 -1.83 -5.20
C GLY A 147 -11.83 -0.81 -5.15
N ILE A 148 -12.01 0.31 -4.43
CA ILE A 148 -11.07 1.44 -4.49
C ILE A 148 -10.44 1.70 -3.13
N GLY A 149 -9.11 1.53 -3.05
CA GLY A 149 -8.29 2.00 -1.94
C GLY A 149 -7.69 3.38 -2.21
N VAL A 150 -7.35 4.08 -1.15
CA VAL A 150 -6.61 5.35 -1.20
C VAL A 150 -5.53 5.41 -0.12
N ALA A 151 -4.51 6.25 -0.32
CA ALA A 151 -3.47 6.45 0.68
C ALA A 151 -3.92 7.38 1.82
N GLY A 152 -3.53 7.04 3.06
CA GLY A 152 -3.59 7.86 4.25
C GLY A 152 -2.19 8.13 4.82
N PHE A 153 -2.03 9.18 5.61
CA PHE A 153 -0.72 9.62 6.13
C PHE A 153 -0.82 9.87 7.65
N PRO A 154 -0.50 8.87 8.49
CA PRO A 154 -0.61 8.99 9.94
C PRO A 154 0.17 10.18 10.50
N GLU A 155 1.37 10.42 10.00
CA GLU A 155 2.25 11.49 10.42
C GLU A 155 2.05 12.80 9.63
N GLY A 156 1.12 12.80 8.65
CA GLY A 156 0.83 13.91 7.74
C GLY A 156 1.64 13.85 6.44
N HIS A 157 1.08 14.36 5.36
CA HIS A 157 1.77 14.48 4.08
C HIS A 157 2.57 15.80 4.06
N PRO A 158 3.83 15.84 3.57
CA PRO A 158 4.67 17.05 3.56
C PRO A 158 4.05 18.24 2.82
N ASP A 159 3.30 17.96 1.73
CA ASP A 159 2.61 19.00 0.96
C ASP A 159 1.37 19.55 1.68
N SER A 160 0.92 18.90 2.76
CA SER A 160 -0.24 19.37 3.55
C SER A 160 0.23 20.33 4.63
N PRO A 161 -0.38 21.54 4.75
CA PRO A 161 0.08 22.56 5.70
C PRO A 161 -0.12 22.14 7.17
N ASN A 162 -1.05 21.25 7.43
CA ASN A 162 -1.31 20.71 8.78
C ASN A 162 -2.18 19.43 8.72
N ARG A 163 -2.27 18.74 9.86
CA ARG A 163 -3.03 17.47 9.99
C ARG A 163 -4.56 17.63 9.76
N LEU A 164 -5.14 18.80 9.99
CA LEU A 164 -6.55 19.03 9.72
C LEU A 164 -6.82 19.05 8.22
N LYS A 165 -5.98 19.75 7.44
CA LYS A 165 -6.07 19.75 5.98
C LYS A 165 -5.81 18.36 5.39
N GLU A 166 -4.92 17.58 6.00
CA GLU A 166 -4.70 16.19 5.59
C GLU A 166 -5.97 15.34 5.75
N ILE A 167 -6.65 15.45 6.89
CA ILE A 167 -7.92 14.72 7.12
C ILE A 167 -9.03 15.22 6.19
N ASP A 168 -9.12 16.53 5.90
CA ASP A 168 -10.06 17.06 4.90
C ASP A 168 -9.81 16.45 3.51
N HIS A 169 -8.55 16.34 3.10
CA HIS A 169 -8.18 15.70 1.82
C HIS A 169 -8.56 14.22 1.82
N LEU A 170 -8.31 13.51 2.92
CA LEU A 170 -8.68 12.10 3.04
C LEU A 170 -10.20 11.92 3.03
N LYS A 171 -10.93 12.75 3.78
CA LYS A 171 -12.39 12.72 3.81
C LYS A 171 -12.99 12.89 2.41
N ARG A 172 -12.48 13.84 1.62
CA ARG A 172 -12.95 14.04 0.23
C ARG A 172 -12.69 12.82 -0.65
N LYS A 173 -11.58 12.09 -0.48
CA LYS A 173 -11.31 10.83 -1.20
C LYS A 173 -12.35 9.75 -0.83
N VAL A 174 -12.69 9.65 0.45
CA VAL A 174 -13.70 8.70 0.93
C VAL A 174 -15.10 9.10 0.44
N ASP A 175 -15.46 10.38 0.51
CA ASP A 175 -16.75 10.89 0.02
C ASP A 175 -16.90 10.76 -1.51
N ALA A 176 -15.79 10.77 -2.24
CA ALA A 176 -15.77 10.47 -3.67
C ALA A 176 -16.02 8.98 -3.98
N GLY A 177 -15.95 8.10 -2.95
CA GLY A 177 -16.29 6.70 -3.07
C GLY A 177 -15.15 5.71 -2.81
N ALA A 178 -14.08 6.09 -2.11
CA ALA A 178 -13.08 5.11 -1.70
C ALA A 178 -13.64 4.12 -0.66
N ASP A 179 -13.29 2.85 -0.79
CA ASP A 179 -13.79 1.75 0.05
C ASP A 179 -12.88 1.46 1.25
N TYR A 180 -11.59 1.80 1.17
CA TYR A 180 -10.62 1.58 2.24
C TYR A 180 -9.42 2.51 2.11
N ILE A 181 -8.63 2.56 3.18
CA ILE A 181 -7.43 3.38 3.29
C ILE A 181 -6.23 2.47 3.61
N VAL A 182 -5.13 2.63 2.87
CA VAL A 182 -3.82 2.07 3.24
C VAL A 182 -2.94 3.22 3.71
N THR A 183 -2.36 3.11 4.91
CA THR A 183 -1.52 4.19 5.42
C THR A 183 -0.10 4.12 4.84
N GLN A 184 0.55 5.27 4.72
CA GLN A 184 2.01 5.33 4.60
C GLN A 184 2.63 4.60 5.80
N LEU A 185 3.85 4.06 5.63
CA LEU A 185 4.59 3.43 6.72
C LEU A 185 4.83 4.41 7.88
N PHE A 186 4.85 3.87 9.08
CA PHE A 186 5.15 4.58 10.33
C PHE A 186 5.89 3.64 11.28
N PHE A 187 6.56 4.19 12.29
CA PHE A 187 7.37 3.44 13.25
C PHE A 187 6.90 3.58 14.71
N ASP A 188 5.88 4.39 14.97
CA ASP A 188 5.22 4.55 16.26
C ASP A 188 3.71 4.34 16.09
N ASN A 189 3.16 3.30 16.72
CA ASN A 189 1.74 2.98 16.61
C ASN A 189 0.83 4.09 17.17
N ARG A 190 1.33 4.95 18.05
CA ARG A 190 0.57 6.10 18.55
C ARG A 190 0.22 7.10 17.44
N ASP A 191 1.08 7.25 16.43
CA ASP A 191 0.76 8.08 15.27
C ASP A 191 -0.39 7.49 14.44
N PHE A 192 -0.46 6.16 14.36
CA PHE A 192 -1.55 5.45 13.71
C PHE A 192 -2.86 5.57 14.49
N TYR A 193 -2.85 5.41 15.81
CA TYR A 193 -4.05 5.53 16.66
C TYR A 193 -4.59 6.96 16.65
N ASP A 194 -3.73 7.98 16.79
CA ASP A 194 -4.11 9.39 16.62
C ASP A 194 -4.73 9.66 15.23
N PHE A 195 -4.18 9.04 14.19
CA PHE A 195 -4.73 9.12 12.85
C PHE A 195 -6.11 8.48 12.74
N GLN A 196 -6.32 7.29 13.31
CA GLN A 196 -7.63 6.63 13.35
C GLN A 196 -8.67 7.49 14.08
N GLU A 197 -8.32 8.04 15.25
CA GLU A 197 -9.21 8.93 16.01
C GLU A 197 -9.60 10.17 15.18
N ARG A 198 -8.64 10.80 14.51
CA ARG A 198 -8.92 11.92 13.61
C ARG A 198 -9.83 11.51 12.44
N CYS A 199 -9.67 10.32 11.90
CA CYS A 199 -10.56 9.77 10.87
C CYS A 199 -11.98 9.61 11.41
N GLU A 200 -12.14 9.05 12.60
CA GLU A 200 -13.45 8.86 13.25
C GLU A 200 -14.15 10.18 13.52
N VAL A 201 -13.45 11.17 14.07
CA VAL A 201 -13.97 12.52 14.32
C VAL A 201 -14.42 13.19 13.01
N ALA A 202 -13.69 12.99 11.92
CA ALA A 202 -14.04 13.49 10.59
C ALA A 202 -15.17 12.69 9.91
N GLY A 203 -15.70 11.65 10.54
CA GLY A 203 -16.76 10.78 9.97
C GLY A 203 -16.27 9.85 8.87
N ILE A 204 -14.99 9.52 8.82
CA ILE A 204 -14.42 8.49 7.95
C ILE A 204 -14.68 7.14 8.62
N ARG A 205 -15.41 6.23 7.93
CA ARG A 205 -15.87 4.95 8.48
C ARG A 205 -15.34 3.73 7.71
N VAL A 206 -14.63 3.95 6.61
CA VAL A 206 -14.04 2.87 5.82
C VAL A 206 -12.85 2.23 6.56
N PRO A 207 -12.53 0.95 6.30
CA PRO A 207 -11.36 0.29 6.90
C PRO A 207 -10.07 1.07 6.67
N VAL A 208 -9.24 1.18 7.74
CA VAL A 208 -7.91 1.76 7.69
C VAL A 208 -6.89 0.64 7.96
N LEU A 209 -6.00 0.40 6.99
CA LEU A 209 -4.96 -0.62 7.08
C LEU A 209 -3.62 0.02 7.46
N ALA A 210 -2.97 -0.57 8.46
CA ALA A 210 -1.68 -0.10 8.97
C ALA A 210 -0.53 -0.51 8.05
N GLY A 211 0.17 0.45 7.47
CA GLY A 211 1.34 0.22 6.63
C GLY A 211 2.60 -0.07 7.45
N ILE A 212 3.14 -1.27 7.35
CA ILE A 212 4.31 -1.73 8.11
C ILE A 212 5.47 -2.05 7.18
N MET A 213 6.65 -1.53 7.51
CA MET A 213 7.89 -1.80 6.79
C MET A 213 9.06 -1.98 7.77
N PRO A 214 9.63 -3.19 7.88
CA PRO A 214 10.77 -3.41 8.76
C PRO A 214 12.04 -2.72 8.22
N VAL A 215 12.83 -2.11 9.11
CA VAL A 215 14.15 -1.56 8.77
C VAL A 215 15.12 -2.73 8.55
N ASN A 216 15.70 -2.84 7.36
CA ASN A 216 16.58 -3.96 7.00
C ASN A 216 18.07 -3.57 6.87
N SER A 217 18.38 -2.28 6.80
CA SER A 217 19.75 -1.78 6.70
C SER A 217 19.81 -0.29 7.01
N ARG A 218 21.01 0.24 7.28
CA ARG A 218 21.22 1.66 7.49
C ARG A 218 20.89 2.49 6.23
N GLY A 219 21.35 2.04 5.07
CA GLY A 219 21.01 2.66 3.79
C GLY A 219 19.51 2.53 3.45
N GLY A 220 18.87 1.43 3.85
CA GLY A 220 17.42 1.25 3.73
C GLY A 220 16.65 2.27 4.56
N MET A 221 17.05 2.50 5.80
CA MET A 221 16.43 3.48 6.69
C MET A 221 16.54 4.92 6.12
N ALA A 222 17.69 5.31 5.61
CA ALA A 222 17.87 6.60 4.94
C ALA A 222 16.95 6.73 3.72
N ARG A 223 16.85 5.67 2.90
CA ARG A 223 15.97 5.65 1.73
C ARG A 223 14.47 5.70 2.11
N MET A 224 14.07 5.08 3.22
CA MET A 224 12.71 5.22 3.74
C MET A 224 12.38 6.67 4.10
N ALA A 225 13.32 7.39 4.72
CA ALA A 225 13.15 8.81 5.03
C ALA A 225 12.94 9.65 3.75
N ASP A 226 13.64 9.32 2.66
CA ASP A 226 13.51 10.00 1.38
C ASP A 226 12.23 9.66 0.61
N LEU A 227 11.74 8.43 0.73
CA LEU A 227 10.57 7.93 -0.02
C LEU A 227 9.26 8.11 0.73
N ALA A 228 9.27 7.91 2.04
CA ALA A 228 8.11 8.09 2.90
C ALA A 228 8.19 9.47 3.58
N LEU A 229 8.17 10.51 2.77
CA LEU A 229 8.26 11.90 3.22
C LEU A 229 7.32 12.15 4.41
N GLY A 230 7.86 12.63 5.53
CA GLY A 230 7.14 12.86 6.76
C GLY A 230 7.20 11.72 7.78
N ALA A 231 7.65 10.51 7.41
CA ALA A 231 7.83 9.39 8.36
C ALA A 231 8.94 9.70 9.37
N ARG A 232 8.65 9.48 10.65
CA ARG A 232 9.55 9.75 11.76
C ARG A 232 10.10 8.46 12.34
N PHE A 233 11.40 8.44 12.62
CA PHE A 233 12.03 7.32 13.30
C PHE A 233 12.12 7.62 14.81
N PRO A 234 11.44 6.83 15.68
CA PRO A 234 11.53 7.00 17.13
C PRO A 234 12.99 6.96 17.61
N ALA A 235 13.32 7.78 18.59
CA ALA A 235 14.69 7.86 19.13
C ALA A 235 15.18 6.50 19.70
N SER A 236 14.25 5.67 20.22
CA SER A 236 14.55 4.29 20.67
C SER A 236 14.97 3.39 19.50
N LEU A 237 14.29 3.45 18.36
CA LEU A 237 14.66 2.71 17.16
C LEU A 237 16.02 3.19 16.62
N GLN A 238 16.23 4.49 16.53
CA GLN A 238 17.52 5.06 16.09
C GLN A 238 18.67 4.60 17.00
N ARG A 239 18.50 4.63 18.33
CA ARG A 239 19.51 4.12 19.27
C ARG A 239 19.78 2.63 19.12
N ALA A 240 18.72 1.82 18.89
CA ALA A 240 18.88 0.39 18.68
C ALA A 240 19.67 0.09 17.40
N VAL A 241 19.32 0.73 16.28
CA VAL A 241 20.05 0.63 15.00
C VAL A 241 21.48 1.18 15.14
N GLY A 242 21.68 2.27 15.91
CA GLY A 242 23.00 2.86 16.15
C GLY A 242 24.00 1.93 16.88
N ARG A 243 23.51 0.95 17.63
CA ARG A 243 24.35 -0.06 18.34
C ARG A 243 24.74 -1.25 17.45
N CYS A 244 24.13 -1.38 16.27
CA CYS A 244 24.37 -2.51 15.37
C CYS A 244 25.69 -2.34 14.63
N SER A 245 26.46 -3.44 14.52
CA SER A 245 27.73 -3.50 13.80
C SER A 245 27.59 -3.55 12.30
N ASP A 246 26.51 -4.17 11.81
CA ASP A 246 26.27 -4.45 10.39
C ASP A 246 24.78 -4.50 10.06
N ASP A 247 24.46 -4.61 8.75
CA ASP A 247 23.08 -4.63 8.27
C ASP A 247 22.33 -5.92 8.71
N LYS A 248 22.99 -7.04 8.99
CA LYS A 248 22.34 -8.25 9.51
C LYS A 248 21.81 -8.03 10.92
N ALA A 249 22.57 -7.33 11.76
CA ALA A 249 22.14 -6.94 13.10
C ALA A 249 21.00 -5.91 13.03
N ILE A 250 21.09 -4.94 12.09
CA ILE A 250 20.03 -3.95 11.86
C ILE A 250 18.72 -4.64 11.42
N ALA A 251 18.79 -5.60 10.50
CA ALA A 251 17.61 -6.35 10.05
C ALA A 251 16.91 -7.07 11.21
N LYS A 252 17.67 -7.69 12.13
CA LYS A 252 17.09 -8.32 13.33
C LYS A 252 16.37 -7.30 14.23
N VAL A 253 16.95 -6.13 14.43
CA VAL A 253 16.32 -5.04 15.20
C VAL A 253 15.06 -4.56 14.50
N GLY A 254 15.10 -4.35 13.19
CA GLY A 254 13.94 -3.89 12.41
C GLY A 254 12.80 -4.91 12.37
N ILE A 255 13.12 -6.21 12.25
CA ILE A 255 12.13 -7.28 12.31
C ILE A 255 11.50 -7.35 13.68
N HIS A 256 12.31 -7.30 14.76
CA HIS A 256 11.78 -7.27 16.13
C HIS A 256 10.86 -6.06 16.33
N TRP A 257 11.29 -4.85 15.91
CA TRP A 257 10.48 -3.65 16.01
C TRP A 257 9.13 -3.79 15.29
N ALA A 258 9.15 -4.24 14.04
CA ALA A 258 7.95 -4.46 13.25
C ALA A 258 7.05 -5.57 13.85
N THR A 259 7.63 -6.60 14.47
CA THR A 259 6.87 -7.63 15.18
C THR A 259 6.10 -7.03 16.36
N GLU A 260 6.75 -6.18 17.18
CA GLU A 260 6.08 -5.51 18.30
C GLU A 260 5.00 -4.53 17.83
N GLN A 261 5.25 -3.80 16.71
CA GLN A 261 4.20 -2.99 16.09
C GLN A 261 2.99 -3.85 15.68
N CYS A 262 3.22 -4.97 15.01
CA CYS A 262 2.15 -5.87 14.59
C CYS A 262 1.37 -6.46 15.79
N ARG A 263 2.07 -6.88 16.85
CA ARG A 263 1.44 -7.42 18.06
C ARG A 263 0.50 -6.39 18.70
N ASP A 264 1.00 -5.19 18.91
CA ASP A 264 0.22 -4.09 19.49
C ASP A 264 -0.97 -3.69 18.62
N LEU A 265 -0.79 -3.63 17.28
CA LEU A 265 -1.88 -3.36 16.33
C LEU A 265 -2.98 -4.44 16.37
N LEU A 266 -2.59 -5.72 16.51
CA LEU A 266 -3.53 -6.84 16.61
C LEU A 266 -4.31 -6.79 17.94
N ASP A 267 -3.62 -6.47 19.06
CA ASP A 267 -4.25 -6.29 20.36
C ASP A 267 -5.29 -5.15 20.34
N HIS A 268 -5.04 -4.10 19.53
CA HIS A 268 -5.98 -3.00 19.27
C HIS A 268 -7.00 -3.29 18.16
N LYS A 269 -7.08 -4.54 17.67
CA LYS A 269 -8.07 -4.99 16.67
C LYS A 269 -8.09 -4.14 15.40
N VAL A 270 -6.93 -3.80 14.88
CA VAL A 270 -6.79 -3.07 13.62
C VAL A 270 -7.49 -3.81 12.47
N ARG A 271 -8.11 -3.06 11.54
CA ARG A 271 -8.82 -3.63 10.39
C ARG A 271 -7.92 -4.30 9.35
N GLY A 272 -6.60 -4.09 9.43
CA GLY A 272 -5.63 -4.82 8.62
C GLY A 272 -4.22 -4.28 8.77
N ILE A 273 -3.27 -5.13 8.38
CA ILE A 273 -1.84 -4.81 8.29
C ILE A 273 -1.38 -5.00 6.85
N HIS A 274 -0.77 -3.96 6.31
CA HIS A 274 -0.23 -3.94 4.95
C HIS A 274 1.30 -3.89 5.00
N PHE A 275 1.96 -4.92 4.49
CA PHE A 275 3.43 -5.02 4.52
C PHE A 275 4.05 -4.51 3.22
N TYR A 276 4.92 -3.52 3.33
CA TYR A 276 5.81 -3.06 2.27
C TYR A 276 7.01 -4.00 2.15
N THR A 277 6.92 -5.01 1.30
CA THR A 277 7.88 -6.14 1.26
C THR A 277 9.19 -5.81 0.55
N LEU A 278 9.22 -4.79 -0.31
CA LEU A 278 10.33 -4.51 -1.22
C LEU A 278 10.73 -5.72 -2.08
N ASN A 279 9.74 -6.52 -2.52
CA ASN A 279 9.94 -7.77 -3.25
C ASN A 279 10.84 -8.79 -2.51
N LYS A 280 10.74 -8.83 -1.17
CA LYS A 280 11.47 -9.79 -0.32
C LYS A 280 10.51 -10.44 0.68
N SER A 281 10.70 -11.72 0.95
CA SER A 281 9.84 -12.49 1.85
C SER A 281 10.39 -12.62 3.27
N ASP A 282 11.72 -12.60 3.43
CA ASP A 282 12.38 -13.00 4.68
C ASP A 282 11.91 -12.24 5.91
N ALA A 283 11.87 -10.90 5.85
CA ALA A 283 11.48 -10.09 7.00
C ALA A 283 10.01 -10.33 7.39
N THR A 284 9.12 -10.41 6.39
CA THR A 284 7.68 -10.65 6.64
C THR A 284 7.46 -12.05 7.24
N ARG A 285 8.11 -13.07 6.70
CA ARG A 285 8.03 -14.43 7.24
C ARG A 285 8.53 -14.51 8.68
N GLN A 286 9.66 -13.88 9.00
CA GLN A 286 10.18 -13.83 10.36
C GLN A 286 9.23 -13.08 11.33
N ILE A 287 8.52 -12.05 10.86
CA ILE A 287 7.48 -11.39 11.67
C ILE A 287 6.38 -12.39 12.03
N TYR A 288 5.87 -13.18 11.07
CA TYR A 288 4.86 -14.21 11.34
C TYR A 288 5.36 -15.29 12.32
N GLU A 289 6.60 -15.77 12.13
CA GLU A 289 7.25 -16.71 13.05
C GLU A 289 7.34 -16.13 14.47
N ASN A 290 7.73 -14.85 14.62
CA ASN A 290 7.83 -14.16 15.91
C ASN A 290 6.47 -13.88 16.56
N LEU A 291 5.40 -13.74 15.76
CA LEU A 291 4.02 -13.67 16.24
C LEU A 291 3.49 -15.04 16.70
N GLY A 292 4.24 -16.13 16.44
CA GLY A 292 3.87 -17.49 16.81
C GLY A 292 2.81 -18.12 15.90
N VAL A 293 2.65 -17.62 14.65
CA VAL A 293 1.64 -18.11 13.72
C VAL A 293 2.28 -18.60 12.42
N LYS A 294 1.61 -19.55 11.79
CA LYS A 294 2.03 -20.12 10.51
C LYS A 294 1.64 -19.25 9.34
N ASP A 295 0.47 -18.67 9.39
CA ASP A 295 -0.13 -17.87 8.32
C ASP A 295 -1.14 -16.85 8.88
N SER A 296 -1.76 -16.07 8.00
CA SER A 296 -2.72 -15.02 8.36
C SER A 296 -4.05 -15.55 8.90
N VAL A 297 -4.41 -16.80 8.64
CA VAL A 297 -5.74 -17.35 9.03
C VAL A 297 -5.92 -17.29 10.54
N ALA A 298 -4.86 -17.61 11.29
CA ALA A 298 -4.88 -17.56 12.76
C ALA A 298 -5.04 -16.13 13.33
N LEU A 299 -4.81 -15.09 12.51
CA LEU A 299 -4.81 -13.68 12.92
C LEU A 299 -6.05 -12.90 12.43
N ARG A 300 -6.92 -13.53 11.62
CA ARG A 300 -8.12 -12.89 11.01
C ARG A 300 -9.34 -12.86 11.93
N VAL A 301 -9.13 -12.94 13.22
CA VAL A 301 -10.20 -13.11 14.25
C VAL A 301 -10.96 -11.81 14.47
#